data_5e880abbef996d457c2212b3fa25eba5
#
_entry.id   5e880abbef996d457c2212b3fa25eba5
#
_cell.length_a   1.000
_cell.length_b   1.000
_cell.length_c   1.000
_cell.angle_alpha   90.00
_cell.angle_beta   90.00
_cell.angle_gamma   90.00
#
_symmetry.space_group_name_H-M   'P 1'
#
loop_
_entity.id
_entity.type
_entity.pdbx_description
1 polymer ?
#
loop_
_entity_poly.entity_id
_entity_poly.type
_entity_poly.pdbx_seq_one_letter_code
_entity_poly.pdbx_strand_id
1 'polypeptide(L)'
;MYRDLNNLEIFNFDTEEEAIRFVENNSTIKNNLIKPGFENLDSCLNRMTFDEAFYHLAGLGFQIRFDEFYLERDMDKEDEVCRTLNPDNEKYIFVLDDPKRGYNINMEKVTDEYKVIRNDYQFGMFDYIKLLENAEEIHMMQTGFLDLVNSYEMNKPKIYRHNYVRNYPAAIHSKGLNEVIGID
;
A
#
# COMPACT_ATOMS: atom_id res chain seq x y z
N MET A 1 -2.16 11.42 6.91
CA MET A 1 -1.46 10.98 5.69
C MET A 1 -0.63 12.10 5.08
N TYR A 2 -1.12 13.33 5.00
CA TYR A 2 -0.43 14.44 4.32
C TYR A 2 0.07 15.54 5.26
N ARG A 3 0.27 15.21 6.55
CA ARG A 3 0.65 16.18 7.60
C ARG A 3 2.03 16.81 7.41
N ASP A 4 2.89 16.15 6.65
CA ASP A 4 4.26 16.52 6.34
C ASP A 4 4.41 17.39 5.08
N LEU A 5 3.32 17.65 4.36
CA LEU A 5 3.31 18.41 3.11
C LEU A 5 2.75 19.83 3.32
N ASN A 6 3.62 20.76 3.66
CA ASN A 6 3.24 22.16 3.94
C ASN A 6 2.74 22.95 2.71
N ASN A 7 2.96 22.42 1.51
CA ASN A 7 2.57 23.03 0.23
C ASN A 7 1.36 22.33 -0.41
N LEU A 8 0.74 21.38 0.30
CA LEU A 8 -0.44 20.66 -0.16
C LEU A 8 -1.69 21.27 0.44
N GLU A 9 -2.63 21.65 -0.42
CA GLU A 9 -3.98 22.06 -0.05
C GLU A 9 -4.95 20.97 -0.44
N ILE A 10 -5.73 20.46 0.54
CA ILE A 10 -6.66 19.36 0.33
C ILE A 10 -8.09 19.88 0.45
N PHE A 11 -8.86 19.67 -0.60
CA PHE A 11 -10.29 19.95 -0.65
C PHE A 11 -11.06 18.63 -0.64
N ASN A 12 -12.06 18.53 0.24
CA ASN A 12 -12.96 17.38 0.30
C ASN A 12 -14.33 17.79 -0.23
N PHE A 13 -14.91 16.96 -1.05
CA PHE A 13 -16.24 17.15 -1.65
C PHE A 13 -17.09 15.92 -1.40
N ASP A 14 -18.38 16.11 -1.18
CA ASP A 14 -19.32 15.01 -0.97
C ASP A 14 -19.69 14.31 -2.29
N THR A 15 -19.58 15.03 -3.40
CA THR A 15 -19.89 14.51 -4.73
C THR A 15 -18.85 14.91 -5.77
N GLU A 16 -18.77 14.14 -6.87
CA GLU A 16 -17.89 14.45 -7.99
C GLU A 16 -18.32 15.75 -8.69
N GLU A 17 -19.64 16.02 -8.77
CA GLU A 17 -20.17 17.24 -9.39
C GLU A 17 -19.74 18.51 -8.64
N GLU A 18 -19.61 18.44 -7.32
CA GLU A 18 -19.09 19.56 -6.53
C GLU A 18 -17.61 19.79 -6.80
N ALA A 19 -16.82 18.73 -6.86
CA ALA A 19 -15.41 18.81 -7.23
C ALA A 19 -15.23 19.43 -8.63
N ILE A 20 -15.99 18.97 -9.60
CA ILE A 20 -15.96 19.50 -10.98
C ILE A 20 -16.29 21.00 -10.98
N ARG A 21 -17.38 21.42 -10.32
CA ARG A 21 -17.76 22.84 -10.23
C ARG A 21 -16.68 23.70 -9.58
N PHE A 22 -16.04 23.19 -8.53
CA PHE A 22 -14.93 23.89 -7.89
C PHE A 22 -13.77 24.11 -8.86
N VAL A 23 -13.37 23.06 -9.60
CA VAL A 23 -12.30 23.15 -10.60
C VAL A 23 -12.67 24.11 -11.73
N GLU A 24 -13.90 24.06 -12.26
CA GLU A 24 -14.35 24.92 -13.33
C GLU A 24 -14.35 26.41 -12.96
N ASN A 25 -14.65 26.74 -11.71
CA ASN A 25 -14.65 28.09 -11.18
C ASN A 25 -13.24 28.60 -10.79
N ASN A 26 -12.21 27.73 -10.83
CA ASN A 26 -10.84 28.10 -10.51
C ASN A 26 -9.93 27.91 -11.74
N SER A 27 -9.66 29.02 -12.46
CA SER A 27 -8.89 28.99 -13.72
C SER A 27 -7.46 28.43 -13.53
N THR A 28 -6.84 28.67 -12.37
CA THR A 28 -5.48 28.17 -12.08
C THR A 28 -5.49 26.65 -11.95
N ILE A 29 -6.45 26.09 -11.23
CA ILE A 29 -6.59 24.64 -11.06
C ILE A 29 -6.99 24.00 -12.38
N LYS A 30 -7.97 24.55 -13.08
CA LYS A 30 -8.49 24.02 -14.36
C LYS A 30 -7.39 23.84 -15.41
N ASN A 31 -6.49 24.81 -15.52
CA ASN A 31 -5.41 24.78 -16.51
C ASN A 31 -4.30 23.77 -16.20
N ASN A 32 -4.21 23.32 -14.93
CA ASN A 32 -3.20 22.38 -14.46
C ASN A 32 -3.82 21.08 -13.94
N LEU A 33 -5.08 20.81 -14.27
CA LEU A 33 -5.80 19.63 -13.78
C LEU A 33 -5.19 18.35 -14.34
N ILE A 34 -4.78 17.47 -13.45
CA ILE A 34 -4.47 16.07 -13.74
C ILE A 34 -5.62 15.23 -13.19
N LYS A 35 -6.27 14.45 -14.03
CA LYS A 35 -7.41 13.60 -13.67
C LYS A 35 -7.11 12.13 -13.95
N PRO A 36 -6.33 11.44 -13.10
CA PRO A 36 -6.06 10.01 -13.24
C PRO A 36 -7.23 9.20 -12.68
N GLY A 37 -8.39 9.26 -13.35
CA GLY A 37 -9.59 8.53 -12.94
C GLY A 37 -9.67 7.13 -13.52
N PHE A 38 -10.49 6.27 -12.92
CA PHE A 38 -10.69 4.88 -13.39
C PHE A 38 -11.21 4.82 -14.83
N GLU A 39 -11.98 5.81 -15.25
CA GLU A 39 -12.52 5.93 -16.61
C GLU A 39 -11.46 6.07 -17.69
N ASN A 40 -10.25 6.48 -17.32
CA ASN A 40 -9.13 6.68 -18.24
C ASN A 40 -8.16 5.50 -18.29
N LEU A 41 -8.30 4.52 -17.38
CA LEU A 41 -7.36 3.41 -17.25
C LEU A 41 -7.46 2.38 -18.38
N ASP A 42 -8.64 2.13 -18.94
CA ASP A 42 -8.87 1.07 -19.92
C ASP A 42 -7.95 1.16 -21.14
N SER A 43 -7.62 2.38 -21.56
CA SER A 43 -6.68 2.61 -22.66
C SER A 43 -5.23 2.21 -22.35
N CYS A 44 -4.88 2.12 -21.06
CA CYS A 44 -3.54 1.86 -20.57
C CYS A 44 -3.33 0.39 -20.15
N LEU A 45 -4.37 -0.26 -19.60
CA LEU A 45 -4.28 -1.58 -18.95
C LEU A 45 -3.87 -2.73 -19.88
N ASN A 46 -3.95 -2.54 -21.19
CA ASN A 46 -3.43 -3.53 -22.16
C ASN A 46 -1.90 -3.56 -22.25
N ARG A 47 -1.20 -2.56 -21.68
CA ARG A 47 0.26 -2.38 -21.87
C ARG A 47 1.02 -2.19 -20.57
N MET A 48 0.32 -1.91 -19.48
CA MET A 48 0.92 -1.62 -18.18
C MET A 48 0.01 -2.11 -17.06
N THR A 49 0.56 -2.20 -15.86
CA THR A 49 -0.20 -2.57 -14.68
C THR A 49 -1.10 -1.42 -14.21
N PHE A 50 -2.01 -1.72 -13.31
CA PHE A 50 -2.98 -0.76 -12.80
C PHE A 50 -2.31 0.45 -12.13
N ASP A 51 -1.31 0.23 -11.32
CA ASP A 51 -0.55 1.28 -10.63
C ASP A 51 0.33 2.08 -11.60
N GLU A 52 1.00 1.44 -12.57
CA GLU A 52 1.74 2.15 -13.62
C GLU A 52 0.84 3.09 -14.44
N ALA A 53 -0.39 2.66 -14.70
CA ALA A 53 -1.35 3.44 -15.47
C ALA A 53 -1.70 4.78 -14.82
N PHE A 54 -1.83 4.83 -13.49
CA PHE A 54 -2.06 6.09 -12.77
C PHE A 54 -0.90 7.07 -12.92
N TYR A 55 0.33 6.61 -12.79
CA TYR A 55 1.51 7.45 -12.99
C TYR A 55 1.61 7.94 -14.43
N HIS A 56 1.34 7.06 -15.39
CA HIS A 56 1.33 7.41 -16.81
C HIS A 56 0.29 8.51 -17.12
N LEU A 57 -0.94 8.36 -16.61
CA LEU A 57 -2.01 9.36 -16.79
C LEU A 57 -1.68 10.70 -16.10
N ALA A 58 -0.92 10.66 -15.02
CA ALA A 58 -0.40 11.85 -14.36
C ALA A 58 0.79 12.49 -15.09
N GLY A 59 1.29 11.88 -16.16
CA GLY A 59 2.48 12.34 -16.88
C GLY A 59 3.78 12.12 -16.11
N LEU A 60 3.80 11.17 -15.15
CA LEU A 60 4.94 10.86 -14.30
C LEU A 60 5.57 9.52 -14.70
N GLY A 61 6.88 9.41 -14.58
CA GLY A 61 7.56 8.12 -14.68
C GLY A 61 7.26 7.26 -13.46
N PHE A 62 6.96 5.98 -13.66
CA PHE A 62 6.57 5.09 -12.55
C PHE A 62 7.67 4.93 -11.48
N GLN A 63 8.94 5.04 -11.88
CA GLN A 63 10.09 4.92 -10.99
C GLN A 63 10.09 5.97 -9.86
N ILE A 64 9.46 7.14 -10.08
CA ILE A 64 9.35 8.21 -9.07
C ILE A 64 8.67 7.72 -7.78
N ARG A 65 7.80 6.70 -7.89
CA ARG A 65 7.16 6.06 -6.75
C ARG A 65 8.17 5.52 -5.73
N PHE A 66 9.32 5.08 -6.19
CA PHE A 66 10.36 4.48 -5.35
C PHE A 66 11.45 5.50 -5.00
N ASP A 67 11.86 6.29 -5.99
CA ASP A 67 12.98 7.21 -5.84
C ASP A 67 12.63 8.43 -4.96
N GLU A 68 11.37 8.86 -5.02
CA GLU A 68 10.83 10.00 -4.27
C GLU A 68 9.87 9.57 -3.16
N PHE A 69 9.86 8.27 -2.79
CA PHE A 69 9.04 7.82 -1.68
C PHE A 69 9.53 8.41 -0.38
N TYR A 70 8.66 9.18 0.26
CA TYR A 70 8.93 9.79 1.56
C TYR A 70 7.77 9.53 2.51
N LEU A 71 8.10 9.20 3.74
CA LEU A 71 7.14 9.03 4.83
C LEU A 71 7.74 9.53 6.14
N GLU A 72 7.08 10.50 6.77
CA GLU A 72 7.37 10.88 8.15
C GLU A 72 6.69 9.90 9.11
N ARG A 73 7.52 9.16 9.85
CA ARG A 73 7.06 8.10 10.76
C ARG A 73 6.51 8.68 12.06
N ASP A 74 5.45 8.08 12.58
CA ASP A 74 4.92 8.35 13.93
C ASP A 74 5.38 7.23 14.87
N MET A 75 6.55 7.40 15.44
CA MET A 75 7.19 6.37 16.27
C MET A 75 6.34 5.99 17.49
N ASP A 76 5.59 6.93 18.07
CA ASP A 76 4.73 6.67 19.23
C ASP A 76 3.57 5.72 18.86
N LYS A 77 2.95 5.94 17.69
CA LYS A 77 1.90 5.05 17.18
C LYS A 77 2.43 3.71 16.73
N GLU A 78 3.58 3.68 16.09
CA GLU A 78 4.23 2.42 15.70
C GLU A 78 4.59 1.58 16.93
N ASP A 79 5.06 2.22 18.01
CA ASP A 79 5.32 1.58 19.30
C ASP A 79 4.03 1.06 19.95
N GLU A 80 2.93 1.80 19.82
CA GLU A 80 1.61 1.36 20.29
C GLU A 80 1.14 0.10 19.56
N VAL A 81 1.27 0.06 18.22
CA VAL A 81 0.97 -1.14 17.41
C VAL A 81 1.81 -2.32 17.86
N CYS A 82 3.12 -2.14 18.01
CA CYS A 82 4.01 -3.21 18.46
C CYS A 82 3.63 -3.73 19.85
N ARG A 83 3.38 -2.86 20.81
CA ARG A 83 2.98 -3.24 22.17
C ARG A 83 1.62 -3.95 22.21
N THR A 84 0.71 -3.55 21.33
CA THR A 84 -0.65 -4.13 21.31
C THR A 84 -0.66 -5.50 20.64
N LEU A 85 0.02 -5.65 19.50
CA LEU A 85 -0.04 -6.87 18.69
C LEU A 85 1.04 -7.90 19.06
N ASN A 86 2.15 -7.45 19.62
CA ASN A 86 3.26 -8.31 20.06
C ASN A 86 3.81 -7.92 21.44
N PRO A 87 2.98 -7.96 22.50
CA PRO A 87 3.36 -7.50 23.84
C PRO A 87 4.56 -8.25 24.43
N ASP A 88 4.71 -9.52 24.08
CA ASP A 88 5.76 -10.41 24.61
C ASP A 88 7.06 -10.32 23.78
N ASN A 89 7.07 -9.50 22.74
CA ASN A 89 8.22 -9.32 21.83
C ASN A 89 8.77 -10.64 21.27
N GLU A 90 7.87 -11.56 20.93
CA GLU A 90 8.21 -12.84 20.32
C GLU A 90 8.59 -12.67 18.85
N LYS A 91 9.30 -13.66 18.29
CA LYS A 91 9.47 -13.76 16.84
C LYS A 91 8.14 -14.09 16.17
N TYR A 92 7.83 -13.43 15.05
CA TYR A 92 6.54 -13.56 14.40
C TYR A 92 6.63 -13.43 12.87
N ILE A 93 5.58 -13.91 12.25
CA ILE A 93 5.22 -13.58 10.88
C ILE A 93 4.02 -12.66 10.86
N PHE A 94 3.99 -11.74 9.92
CA PHE A 94 2.84 -10.85 9.71
C PHE A 94 1.99 -11.36 8.55
N VAL A 95 0.69 -11.51 8.79
CA VAL A 95 -0.27 -11.98 7.78
C VAL A 95 -1.33 -10.92 7.55
N LEU A 96 -1.42 -10.42 6.33
CA LEU A 96 -2.44 -9.47 5.90
C LEU A 96 -3.42 -10.15 4.97
N ASP A 97 -4.62 -10.42 5.46
CA ASP A 97 -5.76 -10.87 4.69
C ASP A 97 -7.03 -10.07 5.05
N ASP A 98 -8.14 -10.34 4.39
CA ASP A 98 -9.42 -9.71 4.67
C ASP A 98 -10.56 -10.74 4.64
N PRO A 99 -10.69 -11.53 5.70
CA PRO A 99 -11.73 -12.57 5.82
C PRO A 99 -13.15 -12.02 5.69
N LYS A 100 -13.39 -10.77 6.10
CA LYS A 100 -14.71 -10.14 6.01
C LYS A 100 -15.18 -9.97 4.56
N ARG A 101 -14.25 -9.81 3.63
CA ARG A 101 -14.51 -9.73 2.19
C ARG A 101 -14.23 -11.05 1.46
N GLY A 102 -13.94 -12.12 2.18
CA GLY A 102 -13.66 -13.43 1.61
C GLY A 102 -12.22 -13.63 1.12
N TYR A 103 -11.32 -12.69 1.38
CA TYR A 103 -9.93 -12.81 1.02
C TYR A 103 -9.12 -13.44 2.15
N ASN A 104 -8.85 -14.73 2.03
CA ASN A 104 -8.14 -15.49 3.06
C ASN A 104 -6.82 -16.03 2.53
N ILE A 105 -5.76 -15.85 3.30
CA ILE A 105 -4.50 -16.52 3.05
C ILE A 105 -4.59 -17.96 3.57
N ASN A 106 -4.24 -18.93 2.72
CA ASN A 106 -4.17 -20.32 3.14
C ASN A 106 -2.97 -20.54 4.09
N MET A 107 -3.26 -20.76 5.36
CA MET A 107 -2.26 -20.92 6.40
C MET A 107 -1.42 -22.19 6.26
N GLU A 108 -1.87 -23.20 5.50
CA GLU A 108 -1.05 -24.39 5.18
C GLU A 108 0.18 -24.05 4.33
N LYS A 109 0.18 -22.86 3.71
CA LYS A 109 1.27 -22.34 2.88
C LYS A 109 2.14 -21.33 3.62
N VAL A 110 1.91 -21.16 4.91
CA VAL A 110 2.63 -20.26 5.80
C VAL A 110 3.34 -21.12 6.83
N THR A 111 4.58 -20.78 7.17
CA THR A 111 5.31 -21.55 8.19
C THR A 111 4.60 -21.50 9.56
N ASP A 112 4.63 -22.57 10.31
CA ASP A 112 4.13 -22.67 11.68
C ASP A 112 5.23 -22.47 12.74
N GLU A 113 6.44 -22.12 12.31
CA GLU A 113 7.60 -21.94 13.18
C GLU A 113 7.47 -20.71 14.10
N TYR A 114 6.71 -19.70 13.68
CA TYR A 114 6.61 -18.42 14.37
C TYR A 114 5.17 -18.08 14.75
N LYS A 115 5.03 -17.21 15.75
CA LYS A 115 3.74 -16.60 16.11
C LYS A 115 3.15 -15.86 14.89
N VAL A 116 1.85 -16.01 14.69
CA VAL A 116 1.12 -15.28 13.63
C VAL A 116 0.55 -14.01 14.20
N ILE A 117 0.91 -12.87 13.62
CA ILE A 117 0.29 -11.57 13.89
C ILE A 117 -0.50 -11.15 12.65
N ARG A 118 -1.75 -10.73 12.85
CA ARG A 118 -2.62 -10.20 11.82
C ARG A 118 -2.85 -8.71 11.99
N ASN A 119 -3.21 -8.05 10.91
CA ASN A 119 -3.61 -6.65 10.97
C ASN A 119 -4.86 -6.46 11.86
N ASP A 120 -4.88 -5.36 12.57
CA ASP A 120 -6.05 -4.85 13.30
C ASP A 120 -6.45 -3.50 12.71
N TYR A 121 -7.71 -3.38 12.27
CA TYR A 121 -8.21 -2.20 11.58
C TYR A 121 -8.40 -0.96 12.49
N GLN A 122 -8.12 -1.06 13.78
CA GLN A 122 -8.08 0.10 14.67
C GLN A 122 -6.88 1.01 14.40
N PHE A 123 -5.81 0.47 13.78
CA PHE A 123 -4.59 1.21 13.46
C PHE A 123 -4.54 1.62 11.99
N GLY A 124 -3.91 2.75 11.71
CA GLY A 124 -3.64 3.20 10.36
C GLY A 124 -2.55 2.36 9.67
N MET A 125 -2.63 2.24 8.35
CA MET A 125 -1.69 1.44 7.55
C MET A 125 -0.21 1.83 7.82
N PHE A 126 0.07 3.11 7.94
CA PHE A 126 1.44 3.62 8.14
C PHE A 126 1.97 3.40 9.56
N ASP A 127 1.10 3.13 10.52
CA ASP A 127 1.49 2.88 11.90
C ASP A 127 2.10 1.46 12.08
N TYR A 128 2.01 0.61 11.04
CA TYR A 128 2.54 -0.76 11.04
C TYR A 128 4.02 -0.89 10.67
N ILE A 129 4.69 0.17 10.22
CA ILE A 129 6.02 0.07 9.61
C ILE A 129 7.01 -0.63 10.53
N LYS A 130 7.09 -0.25 11.80
CA LYS A 130 7.98 -0.90 12.77
C LYS A 130 7.65 -2.37 12.99
N LEU A 131 6.36 -2.72 13.02
CA LEU A 131 5.93 -4.10 13.13
C LEU A 131 6.31 -4.89 11.87
N LEU A 132 6.14 -4.33 10.68
CA LEU A 132 6.54 -4.97 9.43
C LEU A 132 8.05 -5.15 9.33
N GLU A 133 8.86 -4.14 9.67
CA GLU A 133 10.32 -4.21 9.66
C GLU A 133 10.88 -5.31 10.57
N ASN A 134 10.21 -5.61 11.68
CA ASN A 134 10.67 -6.58 12.67
C ASN A 134 10.14 -8.01 12.46
N ALA A 135 9.23 -8.23 11.52
CA ALA A 135 8.74 -9.55 11.17
C ALA A 135 9.85 -10.44 10.61
N GLU A 136 9.76 -11.76 10.81
CA GLU A 136 10.62 -12.73 10.12
C GLU A 136 10.14 -12.92 8.67
N GLU A 137 8.81 -13.01 8.49
CA GLU A 137 8.15 -13.10 7.19
C GLU A 137 6.91 -12.22 7.15
N ILE A 138 6.58 -11.73 5.96
CA ILE A 138 5.37 -10.96 5.68
C ILE A 138 4.59 -11.69 4.58
N HIS A 139 3.39 -12.12 4.89
CA HIS A 139 2.47 -12.75 3.96
C HIS A 139 1.30 -11.83 3.68
N MET A 140 1.10 -11.46 2.42
CA MET A 140 0.03 -10.53 2.07
C MET A 140 -0.55 -10.78 0.69
N MET A 141 -1.76 -10.31 0.50
CA MET A 141 -2.42 -10.19 -0.78
C MET A 141 -2.15 -8.83 -1.42
N GLN A 142 -2.59 -8.63 -2.65
CA GLN A 142 -2.51 -7.33 -3.33
C GLN A 142 -3.39 -6.30 -2.62
N THR A 143 -2.77 -5.34 -1.96
CA THR A 143 -3.40 -4.23 -1.20
C THR A 143 -2.45 -3.04 -1.12
N GLY A 144 -2.93 -1.92 -0.58
CA GLY A 144 -2.08 -0.76 -0.27
C GLY A 144 -0.92 -1.06 0.69
N PHE A 145 -1.03 -2.08 1.55
CA PHE A 145 0.10 -2.54 2.36
C PHE A 145 1.23 -3.14 1.51
N LEU A 146 0.90 -3.91 0.47
CA LEU A 146 1.93 -4.40 -0.45
C LEU A 146 2.61 -3.24 -1.16
N ASP A 147 1.84 -2.22 -1.53
CA ASP A 147 2.36 -1.01 -2.15
C ASP A 147 3.29 -0.24 -1.21
N LEU A 148 2.92 -0.15 0.08
CA LEU A 148 3.78 0.45 1.12
C LEU A 148 5.08 -0.34 1.27
N VAL A 149 5.00 -1.66 1.42
CA VAL A 149 6.17 -2.55 1.58
C VAL A 149 7.08 -2.51 0.35
N ASN A 150 6.51 -2.39 -0.86
CA ASN A 150 7.27 -2.23 -2.10
C ASN A 150 8.00 -0.89 -2.22
N SER A 151 7.40 0.17 -1.68
CA SER A 151 7.97 1.53 -1.78
C SER A 151 8.90 1.84 -0.62
N TYR A 152 8.73 1.19 0.51
CA TYR A 152 9.54 1.33 1.70
C TYR A 152 10.58 0.21 1.77
N GLU A 153 11.86 0.54 1.82
CA GLU A 153 12.95 -0.44 1.84
C GLU A 153 12.98 -1.21 3.16
N MET A 154 12.53 -2.46 3.15
CA MET A 154 12.55 -3.35 4.30
C MET A 154 13.67 -4.38 4.16
N ASN A 155 14.67 -4.32 5.06
CA ASN A 155 15.90 -5.10 4.92
C ASN A 155 15.84 -6.49 5.59
N LYS A 156 14.90 -6.73 6.50
CA LYS A 156 14.87 -7.95 7.32
C LYS A 156 13.85 -9.00 6.82
N PRO A 157 12.56 -8.69 6.67
CA PRO A 157 11.55 -9.71 6.41
C PRO A 157 11.65 -10.30 5.01
N LYS A 158 11.35 -11.60 4.90
CA LYS A 158 10.99 -12.19 3.61
C LYS A 158 9.54 -11.83 3.28
N ILE A 159 9.28 -11.36 2.08
CA ILE A 159 7.95 -10.90 1.68
C ILE A 159 7.35 -11.87 0.68
N TYR A 160 6.14 -12.36 0.98
CA TYR A 160 5.39 -13.31 0.18
C TYR A 160 4.06 -12.70 -0.27
N ARG A 161 3.87 -12.61 -1.57
CA ARG A 161 2.60 -12.20 -2.16
C ARG A 161 1.78 -13.43 -2.53
N HIS A 162 0.57 -13.53 -2.00
CA HIS A 162 -0.37 -14.60 -2.27
C HIS A 162 -1.32 -14.23 -3.41
N ASN A 163 -0.93 -14.51 -4.65
CA ASN A 163 -1.66 -14.10 -5.85
C ASN A 163 -3.05 -14.74 -5.98
N TYR A 164 -3.22 -15.96 -5.46
CA TYR A 164 -4.49 -16.69 -5.50
C TYR A 164 -5.59 -16.03 -4.66
N VAL A 165 -5.22 -15.18 -3.70
CA VAL A 165 -6.21 -14.51 -2.84
C VAL A 165 -6.85 -13.34 -3.59
N ARG A 166 -6.06 -12.55 -4.29
CA ARG A 166 -6.51 -11.41 -5.07
C ARG A 166 -5.59 -11.23 -6.26
N ASN A 167 -6.05 -11.69 -7.42
CA ASN A 167 -5.27 -11.64 -8.65
C ASN A 167 -5.47 -10.30 -9.37
N TYR A 168 -4.74 -9.29 -8.96
CA TYR A 168 -4.61 -8.05 -9.71
C TYR A 168 -3.17 -7.97 -10.27
N PRO A 169 -3.00 -7.72 -11.57
CA PRO A 169 -1.68 -7.43 -12.10
C PRO A 169 -1.19 -6.11 -11.48
N ALA A 170 -0.19 -6.20 -10.63
CA ALA A 170 0.50 -5.08 -10.06
C ALA A 170 1.95 -5.09 -10.47
N ALA A 171 2.53 -3.93 -10.70
CA ALA A 171 3.95 -3.82 -10.92
C ALA A 171 4.69 -4.21 -9.63
N ILE A 172 5.48 -5.25 -9.74
CA ILE A 172 6.35 -5.68 -8.66
C ILE A 172 7.74 -5.17 -9.02
N HIS A 173 8.07 -4.00 -8.53
CA HIS A 173 9.42 -3.45 -8.62
C HIS A 173 10.09 -3.63 -7.27
N SER A 174 11.01 -4.55 -7.24
CA SER A 174 11.66 -5.01 -6.03
C SER A 174 12.83 -4.14 -5.59
N LYS A 175 12.56 -2.98 -4.98
CA LYS A 175 13.45 -2.56 -3.90
C LYS A 175 12.87 -3.20 -2.63
N GLY A 176 13.39 -4.34 -2.18
CA GLY A 176 12.98 -4.97 -0.91
C GLY A 176 12.09 -6.21 -0.99
N LEU A 177 11.61 -6.62 -2.16
CA LEU A 177 10.97 -7.93 -2.31
C LEU A 177 12.05 -9.00 -2.45
N ASN A 178 12.27 -9.79 -1.39
CA ASN A 178 13.22 -10.89 -1.42
C ASN A 178 12.66 -12.10 -2.19
N GLU A 179 11.36 -12.31 -2.15
CA GLU A 179 10.71 -13.42 -2.85
C GLU A 179 9.20 -13.15 -3.03
N VAL A 180 8.70 -13.41 -4.23
CA VAL A 180 7.27 -13.36 -4.53
C VAL A 180 6.85 -14.75 -4.96
N ILE A 181 6.03 -15.41 -4.15
CA ILE A 181 5.48 -16.71 -4.50
C ILE A 181 4.11 -16.48 -5.12
N GLY A 182 4.05 -16.63 -6.46
CA GLY A 182 2.79 -16.92 -7.12
C GLY A 182 2.41 -18.36 -6.79
N ILE A 183 1.30 -18.55 -6.11
CA ILE A 183 0.80 -19.89 -5.83
C ILE A 183 -0.42 -20.08 -6.69
N ASP A 184 -0.31 -20.95 -7.70
CA ASP A 184 -1.41 -21.45 -8.51
C ASP A 184 -2.32 -22.37 -7.69
#